data_ab6842bac7cd4484e02baa703ad31d80
#
_entry.id   ab6842bac7cd4484e02baa703ad31d80
#
_cell.length_a   1.000
_cell.length_b   1.000
_cell.length_c   1.000
_cell.angle_alpha   90.00
_cell.angle_beta   90.00
_cell.angle_gamma   90.00
#
_symmetry.space_group_name_H-M   'P 1'
#
loop_
_entity.id
_entity.type
_entity.pdbx_description
1 polymer ?
#
loop_
_entity_poly.entity_id
_entity_poly.type
_entity_poly.pdbx_seq_one_letter_code
_entity_poly.pdbx_strand_id
1 'polypeptide(L)'
;MDTDRKWVVVRIDGKIAAISTDYRLLASISIALAQKSPDKFYGEITATAISFDEVWELRKEARWEDLFLFGTDFQKKIWRKLWDLTHSSDSIELICYSDFAELCNNRAGVRAVAHAIGLNPISVIIPCHLVIPKESIDKIRDIQKKAETTIFKGDDLCLNSILSDDSIDFGNYGLGRKLKRELILKEFS
;
A
#
# COMPACT_ATOMS: atom_id res chain seq x y z
N MET A 1 5.28 -13.81 9.76
CA MET A 1 5.33 -12.32 9.76
C MET A 1 6.27 -11.88 10.88
N ASP A 2 7.11 -10.89 10.65
CA ASP A 2 8.02 -10.35 11.66
C ASP A 2 7.21 -9.46 12.63
N THR A 3 6.71 -10.08 13.71
CA THR A 3 5.87 -9.42 14.73
C THR A 3 6.64 -8.39 15.56
N ASP A 4 7.98 -8.45 15.55
CA ASP A 4 8.84 -7.54 16.32
C ASP A 4 9.09 -6.21 15.60
N ARG A 5 8.63 -6.09 14.34
CA ARG A 5 8.80 -4.87 13.55
C ARG A 5 7.91 -3.75 14.10
N LYS A 6 8.55 -2.71 14.61
CA LYS A 6 7.84 -1.52 15.08
C LYS A 6 7.44 -0.63 13.91
N TRP A 7 6.20 -0.22 13.90
CA TRP A 7 5.65 0.78 13.01
C TRP A 7 5.57 2.11 13.74
N VAL A 8 5.72 3.21 13.02
CA VAL A 8 5.52 4.54 13.57
C VAL A 8 4.43 5.25 12.78
N VAL A 9 3.45 5.74 13.52
CA VAL A 9 2.39 6.62 13.02
C VAL A 9 2.74 8.05 13.37
N VAL A 10 2.88 8.89 12.35
CA VAL A 10 3.02 10.34 12.52
C VAL A 10 1.67 10.98 12.32
N ARG A 11 1.27 11.81 13.25
CA ARG A 11 0.04 12.60 13.15
C ARG A 11 0.37 14.10 13.16
N ILE A 12 -0.43 14.84 12.42
CA ILE A 12 -0.40 16.30 12.35
C ILE A 12 -1.81 16.78 12.67
N ASP A 13 -1.97 17.55 13.73
CA ASP A 13 -3.29 17.98 14.24
C ASP A 13 -4.27 16.80 14.39
N GLY A 14 -3.78 15.70 14.96
CA GLY A 14 -4.53 14.47 15.14
C GLY A 14 -4.73 13.62 13.88
N LYS A 15 -4.50 14.15 12.68
CA LYS A 15 -4.66 13.41 11.41
C LYS A 15 -3.43 12.59 11.06
N ILE A 16 -3.62 11.41 10.48
CA ILE A 16 -2.54 10.51 10.06
C ILE A 16 -1.82 11.10 8.86
N ALA A 17 -0.54 11.44 9.03
CA ALA A 17 0.30 12.04 8.00
C ALA A 17 1.30 11.06 7.38
N ALA A 18 1.78 10.07 8.17
CA ALA A 18 2.67 9.03 7.69
C ALA A 18 2.56 7.76 8.53
N ILE A 19 2.78 6.63 7.89
CA ILE A 19 2.96 5.32 8.55
C ILE A 19 4.13 4.61 7.88
N SER A 20 5.14 4.25 8.66
CA SER A 20 6.36 3.61 8.14
C SER A 20 7.07 2.81 9.23
N THR A 21 7.87 1.84 8.78
CA THR A 21 8.89 1.18 9.60
C THR A 21 10.27 1.83 9.42
N ASP A 22 10.40 2.77 8.48
CA ASP A 22 11.65 3.48 8.21
C ASP A 22 11.64 4.86 8.86
N TYR A 23 12.39 5.00 9.95
CA TYR A 23 12.56 6.26 10.68
C TYR A 23 13.19 7.38 9.84
N ARG A 24 13.99 7.04 8.81
CA ARG A 24 14.62 8.04 7.92
C ARG A 24 13.56 8.70 7.05
N LEU A 25 12.60 7.90 6.55
CA LEU A 25 11.46 8.42 5.81
C LEU A 25 10.64 9.38 6.67
N LEU A 26 10.37 9.00 7.93
CA LEU A 26 9.63 9.84 8.87
C LEU A 26 10.36 11.16 9.17
N ALA A 27 11.68 11.10 9.36
CA ALA A 27 12.50 12.30 9.54
C ALA A 27 12.48 13.21 8.30
N SER A 28 12.58 12.63 7.09
CA SER A 28 12.52 13.41 5.84
C SER A 28 11.17 14.08 5.62
N ILE A 29 10.08 13.41 5.99
CA ILE A 29 8.72 13.98 5.98
C ILE A 29 8.63 15.17 6.94
N SER A 30 9.10 15.01 8.17
CA SER A 30 9.09 16.09 9.18
C SER A 30 9.89 17.30 8.71
N ILE A 31 11.08 17.08 8.12
CA ILE A 31 11.90 18.14 7.55
C ILE A 31 11.20 18.82 6.36
N ALA A 32 10.62 18.05 5.44
CA ALA A 32 9.92 18.58 4.26
C ALA A 32 8.71 19.43 4.64
N LEU A 33 7.99 19.04 5.70
CA LEU A 33 6.88 19.81 6.26
C LEU A 33 7.36 21.13 6.86
N ALA A 34 8.43 21.09 7.66
CA ALA A 34 9.02 22.28 8.27
C ALA A 34 9.55 23.28 7.22
N GLN A 35 10.10 22.79 6.10
CA GLN A 35 10.65 23.64 5.04
C GLN A 35 9.60 24.28 4.14
N LYS A 36 8.46 23.58 3.88
CA LYS A 36 7.45 24.06 2.91
C LYS A 36 6.53 25.15 3.45
N SER A 37 6.42 25.32 4.74
CA SER A 37 5.53 26.33 5.32
C SER A 37 5.93 26.69 6.76
N PRO A 38 7.10 27.32 6.97
CA PRO A 38 7.54 27.69 8.32
C PRO A 38 6.52 28.62 9.02
N ASP A 39 5.80 29.46 8.26
CA ASP A 39 4.85 30.43 8.81
C ASP A 39 3.39 29.91 8.87
N LYS A 40 3.11 28.72 8.32
CA LYS A 40 1.74 28.16 8.25
C LYS A 40 1.56 26.90 9.08
N PHE A 41 2.63 26.36 9.64
CA PHE A 41 2.59 25.11 10.38
C PHE A 41 2.52 25.40 11.89
N TYR A 42 1.31 25.58 12.40
CA TYR A 42 1.05 25.75 13.84
C TYR A 42 0.52 24.45 14.49
N GLY A 43 0.64 23.30 13.80
CA GLY A 43 0.04 22.06 14.23
C GLY A 43 0.91 21.24 15.17
N GLU A 44 0.26 20.50 16.06
CA GLU A 44 0.94 19.50 16.89
C GLU A 44 1.39 18.33 16.03
N ILE A 45 2.68 17.98 16.08
CA ILE A 45 3.22 16.77 15.46
C ILE A 45 3.46 15.73 16.56
N THR A 46 2.82 14.57 16.44
CA THR A 46 3.06 13.42 17.30
C THR A 46 3.57 12.23 16.51
N ALA A 47 4.42 11.41 17.13
CA ALA A 47 4.91 10.17 16.55
C ALA A 47 4.75 9.06 17.59
N THR A 48 3.99 8.02 17.26
CA THR A 48 3.69 6.91 18.15
C THR A 48 4.13 5.60 17.53
N ALA A 49 4.89 4.81 18.30
CA ALA A 49 5.25 3.46 17.89
C ALA A 49 4.07 2.51 18.19
N ILE A 50 3.68 1.72 17.19
CA ILE A 50 2.60 0.75 17.29
C ILE A 50 3.01 -0.59 16.69
N SER A 51 2.30 -1.64 17.02
CA SER A 51 2.45 -2.97 16.44
C SER A 51 1.86 -3.04 15.03
N PHE A 52 2.16 -4.12 14.32
CA PHE A 52 1.56 -4.38 13.01
C PHE A 52 0.02 -4.57 13.10
N ASP A 53 -0.45 -5.26 14.13
CA ASP A 53 -1.88 -5.50 14.30
C ASP A 53 -2.62 -4.18 14.58
N GLU A 54 -2.03 -3.27 15.37
CA GLU A 54 -2.61 -1.93 15.57
C GLU A 54 -2.65 -1.10 14.28
N VAL A 55 -1.64 -1.21 13.38
CA VAL A 55 -1.70 -0.57 12.05
C VAL A 55 -2.86 -1.15 11.23
N TRP A 56 -3.08 -2.47 11.33
CA TRP A 56 -4.12 -3.16 10.59
C TRP A 56 -5.52 -2.78 11.07
N GLU A 57 -5.71 -2.66 12.39
CA GLU A 57 -6.96 -2.15 12.95
C GLU A 57 -7.18 -0.67 12.59
N LEU A 58 -6.14 0.16 12.72
CA LEU A 58 -6.19 1.56 12.32
C LEU A 58 -6.63 1.74 10.87
N ARG A 59 -6.21 0.84 9.96
CA ARG A 59 -6.66 0.84 8.56
C ARG A 59 -8.15 0.62 8.42
N LYS A 60 -8.73 -0.30 9.20
CA LYS A 60 -10.16 -0.61 9.14
C LYS A 60 -11.02 0.55 9.64
N GLU A 61 -10.51 1.28 10.65
CA GLU A 61 -11.24 2.37 11.30
C GLU A 61 -11.05 3.71 10.61
N ALA A 62 -9.92 3.93 9.93
CA ALA A 62 -9.57 5.19 9.33
C ALA A 62 -10.56 5.59 8.21
N ARG A 63 -10.93 6.87 8.20
CA ARG A 63 -11.66 7.50 7.11
C ARG A 63 -10.71 8.39 6.30
N TRP A 64 -11.07 8.72 5.07
CA TRP A 64 -10.25 9.58 4.23
C TRP A 64 -9.99 10.96 4.88
N GLU A 65 -10.95 11.48 5.61
CA GLU A 65 -10.88 12.77 6.32
C GLU A 65 -9.91 12.76 7.49
N ASP A 66 -9.56 11.58 8.00
CA ASP A 66 -8.60 11.38 9.08
C ASP A 66 -7.14 11.43 8.58
N LEU A 67 -6.94 11.54 7.26
CA LEU A 67 -5.62 11.60 6.64
C LEU A 67 -5.17 13.05 6.41
N PHE A 68 -3.90 13.32 6.71
CA PHE A 68 -3.22 14.56 6.36
C PHE A 68 -2.34 14.32 5.13
N LEU A 69 -2.83 14.69 3.96
CA LEU A 69 -2.14 14.44 2.69
C LEU A 69 -1.33 15.66 2.26
N PHE A 70 0.00 15.52 2.32
CA PHE A 70 0.93 16.48 1.73
C PHE A 70 1.50 15.88 0.44
N GLY A 71 1.44 16.64 -0.63
CA GLY A 71 1.85 16.19 -1.96
C GLY A 71 1.19 17.04 -3.03
N THR A 72 1.54 16.79 -4.28
CA THR A 72 0.88 17.45 -5.42
C THR A 72 -0.55 16.94 -5.57
N ASP A 73 -1.40 17.70 -6.27
CA ASP A 73 -2.78 17.26 -6.55
C ASP A 73 -2.81 15.96 -7.35
N PHE A 74 -1.81 15.76 -8.24
CA PHE A 74 -1.65 14.50 -8.96
C PHE A 74 -1.40 13.33 -7.99
N GLN A 75 -0.47 13.47 -7.04
CA GLN A 75 -0.19 12.43 -6.06
C GLN A 75 -1.42 12.12 -5.18
N LYS A 76 -2.10 13.14 -4.70
CA LYS A 76 -3.32 12.99 -3.90
C LYS A 76 -4.43 12.25 -4.66
N LYS A 77 -4.58 12.55 -5.97
CA LYS A 77 -5.52 11.83 -6.84
C LYS A 77 -5.15 10.34 -6.97
N ILE A 78 -3.86 10.02 -7.14
CA ILE A 78 -3.39 8.63 -7.21
C ILE A 78 -3.61 7.93 -5.87
N TRP A 79 -3.28 8.57 -4.75
CA TRP A 79 -3.49 8.00 -3.42
C TRP A 79 -4.97 7.80 -3.08
N ARG A 80 -5.86 8.67 -3.56
CA ARG A 80 -7.30 8.45 -3.42
C ARG A 80 -7.73 7.18 -4.18
N LYS A 81 -7.23 6.97 -5.39
CA LYS A 81 -7.53 5.77 -6.15
C LYS A 81 -6.98 4.48 -5.51
N LEU A 82 -5.80 4.55 -4.87
CA LEU A 82 -5.30 3.44 -4.06
C LEU A 82 -6.20 3.14 -2.86
N TRP A 83 -6.62 4.17 -2.15
CA TRP A 83 -7.57 4.05 -1.03
C TRP A 83 -8.86 3.34 -1.47
N ASP A 84 -9.40 3.73 -2.62
CA ASP A 84 -10.66 3.19 -3.15
C ASP A 84 -10.56 1.67 -3.42
N LEU A 85 -9.36 1.10 -3.65
CA LEU A 85 -9.18 -0.36 -3.87
C LEU A 85 -9.63 -1.23 -2.69
N THR A 86 -9.66 -0.68 -1.49
CA THR A 86 -9.99 -1.44 -0.26
C THR A 86 -11.15 -0.86 0.53
N HIS A 87 -11.60 0.36 0.20
CA HIS A 87 -12.66 1.04 0.94
C HIS A 87 -13.93 1.27 0.13
N SER A 88 -13.88 1.03 -1.19
CA SER A 88 -15.02 1.23 -2.08
C SER A 88 -15.35 -0.01 -2.90
N SER A 89 -14.64 -1.12 -2.69
CA SER A 89 -14.85 -2.39 -3.38
C SER A 89 -15.28 -3.48 -2.40
N ASP A 90 -16.20 -4.33 -2.81
CA ASP A 90 -16.65 -5.48 -2.02
C ASP A 90 -15.59 -6.61 -1.97
N SER A 91 -14.58 -6.54 -2.85
CA SER A 91 -13.48 -7.49 -2.91
C SER A 91 -12.14 -6.77 -3.06
N ILE A 92 -11.11 -7.29 -2.39
CA ILE A 92 -9.74 -6.82 -2.54
C ILE A 92 -9.08 -7.60 -3.69
N GLU A 93 -8.48 -6.88 -4.64
CA GLU A 93 -7.80 -7.48 -5.79
C GLU A 93 -6.40 -6.88 -5.98
N LEU A 94 -5.49 -7.72 -6.49
CA LEU A 94 -4.20 -7.25 -6.99
C LEU A 94 -4.40 -6.63 -8.38
N ILE A 95 -3.76 -5.50 -8.61
CA ILE A 95 -3.84 -4.78 -9.88
C ILE A 95 -2.44 -4.50 -10.43
N CYS A 96 -2.27 -4.57 -11.75
CA CYS A 96 -0.98 -4.19 -12.32
C CYS A 96 -0.85 -2.67 -12.53
N TYR A 97 0.40 -2.18 -12.62
CA TYR A 97 0.67 -0.74 -12.78
C TYR A 97 -0.01 -0.12 -14.01
N SER A 98 -0.10 -0.86 -15.13
CA SER A 98 -0.76 -0.37 -16.35
C SER A 98 -2.27 -0.21 -16.16
N ASP A 99 -2.91 -1.21 -15.56
CA ASP A 99 -4.35 -1.22 -15.35
C ASP A 99 -4.74 -0.20 -14.28
N PHE A 100 -3.92 -0.06 -13.24
CA PHE A 100 -4.10 0.99 -12.24
C PHE A 100 -3.93 2.40 -12.85
N ALA A 101 -2.97 2.59 -13.76
CA ALA A 101 -2.83 3.86 -14.46
C ALA A 101 -4.04 4.18 -15.36
N GLU A 102 -4.64 3.16 -15.97
CA GLU A 102 -5.89 3.30 -16.72
C GLU A 102 -7.06 3.67 -15.79
N LEU A 103 -7.18 3.02 -14.62
CA LEU A 103 -8.15 3.38 -13.58
C LEU A 103 -8.00 4.84 -13.10
N CYS A 104 -6.78 5.37 -13.14
CA CYS A 104 -6.49 6.78 -12.83
C CYS A 104 -6.74 7.75 -14.00
N ASN A 105 -7.26 7.27 -15.14
CA ASN A 105 -7.38 8.01 -16.41
C ASN A 105 -6.03 8.57 -16.91
N ASN A 106 -4.95 7.83 -16.70
CA ASN A 106 -3.59 8.24 -17.10
C ASN A 106 -2.80 7.08 -17.73
N ARG A 107 -3.40 6.40 -18.70
CA ARG A 107 -2.83 5.23 -19.38
C ARG A 107 -1.44 5.50 -19.98
N ALA A 108 -1.22 6.69 -20.54
CA ALA A 108 0.07 7.08 -21.12
C ALA A 108 1.15 7.38 -20.06
N GLY A 109 0.75 7.64 -18.81
CA GLY A 109 1.62 8.09 -17.72
C GLY A 109 1.96 7.01 -16.68
N VAL A 110 2.03 5.73 -17.06
CA VAL A 110 2.27 4.61 -16.11
C VAL A 110 3.47 4.86 -15.19
N ARG A 111 4.58 5.42 -15.72
CA ARG A 111 5.78 5.72 -14.90
C ARG A 111 5.51 6.81 -13.86
N ALA A 112 4.77 7.86 -14.24
CA ALA A 112 4.41 8.94 -13.32
C ALA A 112 3.46 8.44 -12.22
N VAL A 113 2.51 7.58 -12.59
CA VAL A 113 1.60 6.91 -11.65
C VAL A 113 2.39 6.01 -10.70
N ALA A 114 3.28 5.16 -11.19
CA ALA A 114 4.13 4.29 -10.38
C ALA A 114 5.02 5.09 -9.41
N HIS A 115 5.57 6.22 -9.86
CA HIS A 115 6.33 7.13 -9.01
C HIS A 115 5.46 7.72 -7.90
N ALA A 116 4.25 8.18 -8.21
CA ALA A 116 3.31 8.70 -7.21
C ALA A 116 2.89 7.62 -6.19
N ILE A 117 2.70 6.37 -6.63
CA ILE A 117 2.45 5.21 -5.76
C ILE A 117 3.61 5.02 -4.77
N GLY A 118 4.86 5.07 -5.28
CA GLY A 118 6.07 4.90 -4.46
C GLY A 118 6.30 6.02 -3.45
N LEU A 119 5.71 7.20 -3.66
CA LEU A 119 5.78 8.34 -2.75
C LEU A 119 4.65 8.38 -1.71
N ASN A 120 3.82 7.33 -1.62
CA ASN A 120 2.78 7.23 -0.61
C ASN A 120 3.38 7.22 0.81
N PRO A 121 3.06 8.24 1.65
CA PRO A 121 3.62 8.31 2.99
C PRO A 121 2.83 7.49 4.02
N ILE A 122 1.57 7.11 3.71
CA ILE A 122 0.66 6.45 4.64
C ILE A 122 0.54 4.97 4.25
N SER A 123 1.64 4.25 4.45
CA SER A 123 1.72 2.82 4.10
C SER A 123 0.67 1.99 4.82
N VAL A 124 0.20 0.91 4.21
CA VAL A 124 -0.85 0.00 4.67
C VAL A 124 -2.26 0.61 4.56
N ILE A 125 -2.52 1.76 5.17
CA ILE A 125 -3.83 2.42 5.09
C ILE A 125 -4.15 2.83 3.65
N ILE A 126 -3.19 3.44 2.94
CA ILE A 126 -3.27 3.61 1.49
C ILE A 126 -2.52 2.43 0.85
N PRO A 127 -3.22 1.45 0.27
CA PRO A 127 -2.70 0.11 0.00
C PRO A 127 -1.86 0.03 -1.29
N CYS A 128 -0.76 0.79 -1.35
CA CYS A 128 0.15 0.79 -2.50
C CYS A 128 0.82 -0.58 -2.75
N HIS A 129 0.82 -1.49 -1.77
CA HIS A 129 1.32 -2.86 -1.91
C HIS A 129 0.45 -3.73 -2.82
N LEU A 130 -0.82 -3.38 -3.06
CA LEU A 130 -1.71 -4.11 -3.98
C LEU A 130 -1.38 -3.88 -5.46
N VAL A 131 -0.57 -2.85 -5.79
CA VAL A 131 -0.14 -2.61 -7.16
C VAL A 131 1.16 -3.37 -7.43
N ILE A 132 1.14 -4.31 -8.40
CA ILE A 132 2.24 -5.24 -8.69
C ILE A 132 2.61 -5.23 -10.19
N PRO A 133 3.75 -5.83 -10.60
CA PRO A 133 4.10 -5.99 -12.01
C PRO A 133 3.05 -6.81 -12.77
N LYS A 134 2.88 -6.51 -14.07
CA LYS A 134 1.94 -7.26 -14.92
C LYS A 134 2.33 -8.73 -15.03
N GLU A 135 3.62 -8.99 -15.16
CA GLU A 135 4.17 -10.35 -15.23
C GLU A 135 3.79 -11.20 -14.02
N SER A 136 3.64 -10.57 -12.86
CA SER A 136 3.22 -11.24 -11.63
C SER A 136 1.73 -11.58 -11.66
N ILE A 137 0.89 -10.68 -12.18
CA ILE A 137 -0.53 -10.95 -12.40
C ILE A 137 -0.71 -12.11 -13.37
N ASP A 138 0.00 -12.09 -14.51
CA ASP A 138 -0.09 -13.12 -15.53
C ASP A 138 0.35 -14.48 -14.95
N LYS A 139 1.42 -14.49 -14.15
CA LYS A 139 1.90 -15.71 -13.48
C LYS A 139 0.91 -16.27 -12.47
N ILE A 140 0.29 -15.41 -11.65
CA ILE A 140 -0.76 -15.82 -10.70
C ILE A 140 -1.91 -16.48 -11.45
N ARG A 141 -2.39 -15.86 -12.53
CA ARG A 141 -3.45 -16.40 -13.38
C ARG A 141 -3.09 -17.75 -14.02
N ASP A 142 -1.84 -17.91 -14.46
CA ASP A 142 -1.36 -19.17 -15.04
C ASP A 142 -1.31 -20.30 -14.00
N ILE A 143 -0.89 -19.99 -12.77
CA ILE A 143 -0.90 -20.96 -11.67
C ILE A 143 -2.35 -21.35 -11.33
N GLN A 144 -3.25 -20.39 -11.23
CA GLN A 144 -4.68 -20.63 -10.98
C GLN A 144 -5.29 -21.57 -12.05
N LYS A 145 -5.08 -21.26 -13.34
CA LYS A 145 -5.58 -22.10 -14.46
C LYS A 145 -5.02 -23.52 -14.43
N LYS A 146 -3.73 -23.68 -14.13
CA LYS A 146 -3.11 -25.00 -14.01
C LYS A 146 -3.69 -25.79 -12.83
N ALA A 147 -3.95 -25.12 -11.72
CA ALA A 147 -4.59 -25.73 -10.56
C ALA A 147 -6.01 -26.21 -10.89
N GLU A 148 -6.84 -25.38 -11.51
CA GLU A 148 -8.20 -25.73 -11.94
C GLU A 148 -8.23 -26.93 -12.88
N THR A 149 -7.21 -27.08 -13.74
CA THR A 149 -7.10 -28.22 -14.69
C THR A 149 -6.52 -29.50 -14.07
N THR A 150 -5.79 -29.41 -12.97
CA THR A 150 -5.04 -30.53 -12.36
C THR A 150 -5.77 -31.14 -11.17
N ILE A 151 -6.65 -30.38 -10.52
CA ILE A 151 -7.34 -30.82 -9.30
C ILE A 151 -8.56 -31.63 -9.68
N PHE A 152 -8.51 -32.94 -9.45
CA PHE A 152 -9.68 -33.77 -9.24
C PHE A 152 -10.48 -33.17 -8.07
N LYS A 153 -11.69 -32.71 -8.34
CA LYS A 153 -12.72 -32.20 -7.44
C LYS A 153 -12.43 -32.47 -5.94
N GLY A 154 -11.96 -31.47 -5.20
CA GLY A 154 -11.89 -31.59 -3.75
C GLY A 154 -11.04 -30.56 -3.00
N ASP A 155 -9.96 -30.07 -3.58
CA ASP A 155 -9.11 -29.08 -2.90
C ASP A 155 -9.16 -27.74 -3.64
N ASP A 156 -9.91 -26.79 -3.09
CA ASP A 156 -9.81 -25.40 -3.51
C ASP A 156 -8.37 -24.93 -3.23
N LEU A 157 -7.59 -24.70 -4.28
CA LEU A 157 -6.27 -24.08 -4.14
C LEU A 157 -6.49 -22.65 -3.62
N CYS A 158 -6.32 -22.47 -2.32
CA CYS A 158 -6.48 -21.17 -1.69
C CYS A 158 -5.55 -20.16 -2.34
N LEU A 159 -6.04 -18.99 -2.69
CA LEU A 159 -5.28 -17.90 -3.29
C LEU A 159 -3.99 -17.61 -2.49
N ASN A 160 -4.03 -17.75 -1.18
CA ASN A 160 -2.87 -17.63 -0.29
C ASN A 160 -1.74 -18.63 -0.61
N SER A 161 -2.07 -19.86 -1.00
CA SER A 161 -1.06 -20.85 -1.41
C SER A 161 -0.36 -20.39 -2.69
N ILE A 162 -1.10 -19.85 -3.64
CA ILE A 162 -0.54 -19.32 -4.89
C ILE A 162 0.35 -18.11 -4.59
N LEU A 163 -0.13 -17.16 -3.79
CA LEU A 163 0.62 -15.96 -3.42
C LEU A 163 1.87 -16.26 -2.57
N SER A 164 1.93 -17.43 -1.93
CA SER A 164 3.10 -17.90 -1.17
C SER A 164 4.21 -18.45 -2.06
N ASP A 165 3.97 -18.67 -3.36
CA ASP A 165 4.99 -19.15 -4.30
C ASP A 165 6.13 -18.11 -4.43
N ASP A 166 7.34 -18.48 -4.03
CA ASP A 166 8.53 -17.63 -4.03
C ASP A 166 8.95 -17.16 -5.44
N SER A 167 8.46 -17.84 -6.47
CA SER A 167 8.73 -17.48 -7.87
C SER A 167 7.93 -16.27 -8.35
N ILE A 168 6.95 -15.77 -7.57
CA ILE A 168 6.19 -14.57 -7.88
C ILE A 168 6.95 -13.34 -7.35
N ASP A 169 7.37 -12.44 -8.24
CA ASP A 169 7.99 -11.18 -7.86
C ASP A 169 6.93 -10.07 -7.77
N PHE A 170 6.55 -9.68 -6.57
CA PHE A 170 5.57 -8.58 -6.37
C PHE A 170 6.14 -7.18 -6.68
N GLY A 171 7.40 -7.09 -7.14
CA GLY A 171 8.05 -5.84 -7.49
C GLY A 171 8.59 -5.05 -6.30
N ASN A 172 9.09 -3.87 -6.58
CA ASN A 172 9.69 -3.01 -5.57
C ASN A 172 8.63 -2.41 -4.63
N TYR A 173 9.07 -2.11 -3.41
CA TYR A 173 8.27 -1.45 -2.39
C TYR A 173 9.16 -0.55 -1.53
N GLY A 174 8.67 0.62 -1.14
CA GLY A 174 9.46 1.58 -0.36
C GLY A 174 9.97 1.02 0.97
N LEU A 175 9.24 0.10 1.58
CA LEU A 175 9.62 -0.58 2.82
C LEU A 175 10.23 -1.98 2.59
N GLY A 176 10.58 -2.32 1.34
CA GLY A 176 11.23 -3.56 0.96
C GLY A 176 10.30 -4.65 0.45
N ARG A 177 10.83 -5.50 -0.46
CA ARG A 177 10.07 -6.55 -1.15
C ARG A 177 9.49 -7.61 -0.21
N LYS A 178 10.24 -7.98 0.86
CA LYS A 178 9.77 -8.94 1.87
C LYS A 178 8.50 -8.43 2.54
N LEU A 179 8.50 -7.19 3.00
CA LEU A 179 7.32 -6.60 3.63
C LEU A 179 6.14 -6.48 2.67
N LYS A 180 6.38 -6.15 1.38
CA LYS A 180 5.31 -6.13 0.38
C LYS A 180 4.61 -7.48 0.28
N ARG A 181 5.38 -8.58 0.19
CA ARG A 181 4.83 -9.94 0.18
C ARG A 181 4.02 -10.24 1.44
N GLU A 182 4.55 -9.91 2.62
CA GLU A 182 3.86 -10.12 3.89
C GLU A 182 2.52 -9.36 3.95
N LEU A 183 2.49 -8.12 3.47
CA LEU A 183 1.27 -7.32 3.40
C LEU A 183 0.25 -7.93 2.42
N ILE A 184 0.68 -8.34 1.23
CA ILE A 184 -0.20 -9.00 0.26
C ILE A 184 -0.79 -10.29 0.86
N LEU A 185 0.02 -11.16 1.44
CA LEU A 185 -0.47 -12.39 2.07
C LEU A 185 -1.48 -12.10 3.18
N LYS A 186 -1.29 -11.02 3.94
CA LYS A 186 -2.24 -10.62 4.99
C LYS A 186 -3.58 -10.12 4.44
N GLU A 187 -3.60 -9.51 3.24
CA GLU A 187 -4.84 -9.06 2.60
C GLU A 187 -5.76 -10.23 2.23
N PHE A 188 -5.17 -11.37 1.88
CA PHE A 188 -5.87 -12.54 1.35
C PHE A 188 -5.94 -13.71 2.36
N SER A 189 -5.61 -13.46 3.64
CA SER A 189 -5.63 -14.46 4.73
C SER A 189 -6.95 -14.56 5.46
#